data_5e9efeed37256760b17fa04e35575e64
#
_entry.id   5e9efeed37256760b17fa04e35575e64
#
_cell.length_a   1.000
_cell.length_b   1.000
_cell.length_c   1.000
_cell.angle_alpha   90.00
_cell.angle_beta   90.00
_cell.angle_gamma   90.00
#
_symmetry.space_group_name_H-M   'P 1'
#
loop_
_entity.id
_entity.type
_entity.pdbx_description
1 polymer ?
#
loop_
_entity_poly.entity_id
_entity_poly.type
_entity_poly.pdbx_seq_one_letter_code
_entity_poly.pdbx_strand_id
1 'polypeptide(L)'
;MLRYGVNLQLPYEMDQVEYYGRGPIENYPDRKYCMRKGIYKQTVDEQFYPYIRPQATGTKSDVTWWRLTDGNGFGILVKDMGNAYVTALHYDQYELDEGDAKGQRHSPEMRKSQYTNLMLDGEHAGVSGTNSWGAWPMEPYRVHYGDKSFSFKICPIK
;
A
#
# COMPACT_ATOMS: atom_id res chain seq x y z
N MET A 1 -12.10 5.07 9.88
CA MET A 1 -10.70 5.35 9.44
C MET A 1 -10.34 4.29 8.41
N LEU A 2 -9.63 4.66 7.33
CA LEU A 2 -9.25 3.69 6.29
C LEU A 2 -7.96 2.96 6.62
N ARG A 3 -7.00 3.65 7.19
CA ARG A 3 -5.67 3.12 7.54
C ARG A 3 -5.08 3.84 8.73
N TYR A 4 -4.18 3.16 9.42
CA TYR A 4 -3.39 3.70 10.51
C TYR A 4 -1.92 3.35 10.31
N GLY A 5 -1.11 4.35 10.01
CA GLY A 5 0.30 4.16 9.69
C GLY A 5 1.00 5.47 9.32
N VAL A 6 2.06 5.35 8.53
CA VAL A 6 2.87 6.48 8.05
C VAL A 6 3.03 6.42 6.54
N ASN A 7 3.16 7.59 5.91
CA ASN A 7 3.55 7.73 4.51
C ASN A 7 4.93 8.38 4.43
N LEU A 8 5.85 7.73 3.73
CA LEU A 8 7.20 8.22 3.47
C LEU A 8 7.33 8.55 1.98
N GLN A 9 7.91 9.70 1.68
CA GLN A 9 8.29 10.08 0.33
C GLN A 9 9.78 9.83 0.13
N LEU A 10 10.10 8.97 -0.82
CA LEU A 10 11.46 8.54 -1.14
C LEU A 10 11.82 8.98 -2.57
N PRO A 11 13.12 9.05 -2.92
CA PRO A 11 13.53 9.34 -4.29
C PRO A 11 12.78 8.45 -5.30
N TYR A 12 12.37 9.03 -6.42
CA TYR A 12 11.59 8.34 -7.46
C TYR A 12 12.30 7.09 -7.98
N GLU A 13 13.64 7.14 -8.05
CA GLU A 13 14.53 6.08 -8.53
C GLU A 13 14.56 4.85 -7.61
N MET A 14 14.09 4.98 -6.37
CA MET A 14 13.87 3.83 -5.48
C MET A 14 12.58 3.12 -5.91
N ASP A 15 12.68 2.32 -6.94
CA ASP A 15 11.54 1.67 -7.60
C ASP A 15 11.59 0.13 -7.56
N GLN A 16 12.69 -0.47 -7.07
CA GLN A 16 12.84 -1.92 -6.98
C GLN A 16 12.36 -2.43 -5.62
N VAL A 17 11.29 -3.20 -5.65
CA VAL A 17 10.62 -3.75 -4.48
C VAL A 17 10.95 -5.23 -4.29
N GLU A 18 11.35 -5.61 -3.09
CA GLU A 18 11.40 -6.99 -2.64
C GLU A 18 10.78 -7.08 -1.23
N TYR A 19 9.88 -8.04 -1.00
CA TYR A 19 9.22 -8.15 0.30
C TYR A 19 8.86 -9.59 0.67
N TYR A 20 8.70 -9.84 1.97
CA TYR A 20 8.08 -11.06 2.47
C TYR A 20 6.73 -10.75 3.06
N GLY A 21 5.68 -11.20 2.38
CA GLY A 21 4.29 -10.94 2.71
C GLY A 21 3.35 -11.71 1.78
N ARG A 22 2.08 -11.35 1.75
CA ARG A 22 1.13 -11.94 0.79
C ARG A 22 1.20 -11.22 -0.55
N GLY A 23 1.21 -12.01 -1.62
CA GLY A 23 1.33 -11.51 -2.98
C GLY A 23 1.07 -12.57 -4.05
N PRO A 24 1.44 -12.27 -5.32
CA PRO A 24 2.11 -11.06 -5.80
C PRO A 24 1.18 -9.85 -6.02
N ILE A 25 -0.12 -10.07 -6.22
CA ILE A 25 -1.08 -8.99 -6.46
C ILE A 25 -1.52 -8.34 -5.16
N GLU A 26 -2.19 -7.18 -5.27
CA GLU A 26 -2.71 -6.47 -4.12
C GLU A 26 -3.68 -7.32 -3.31
N ASN A 27 -3.69 -7.10 -2.02
CA ASN A 27 -4.58 -7.80 -1.10
C ASN A 27 -4.80 -6.98 0.17
N TYR A 28 -5.97 -7.18 0.77
CA TYR A 28 -6.50 -6.36 1.86
C TYR A 28 -7.07 -7.27 2.96
N PRO A 29 -7.36 -6.77 4.17
CA PRO A 29 -7.81 -7.60 5.29
C PRO A 29 -8.93 -8.59 4.96
N ASP A 30 -9.88 -8.17 4.16
CA ASP A 30 -11.08 -8.92 3.79
C ASP A 30 -10.92 -9.77 2.52
N ARG A 31 -9.78 -9.67 1.80
CA ARG A 31 -9.50 -10.44 0.59
C ARG A 31 -8.04 -10.87 0.46
N LYS A 32 -7.42 -11.31 1.53
CA LYS A 32 -6.00 -11.71 1.53
C LYS A 32 -5.77 -13.21 1.50
N TYR A 33 -6.77 -14.01 1.85
CA TYR A 33 -6.57 -15.45 2.05
C TYR A 33 -6.36 -16.25 0.77
N CYS A 34 -6.70 -15.71 -0.39
CA CYS A 34 -6.36 -16.28 -1.69
C CYS A 34 -4.88 -16.04 -2.08
N MET A 35 -4.16 -15.15 -1.37
CA MET A 35 -2.76 -14.83 -1.64
C MET A 35 -1.84 -15.65 -0.74
N ARG A 36 -0.79 -16.22 -1.33
CA ARG A 36 0.21 -16.97 -0.58
C ARG A 36 1.24 -16.03 0.03
N LYS A 37 1.71 -16.35 1.23
CA LYS A 37 2.85 -15.67 1.85
C LYS A 37 4.14 -16.20 1.26
N GLY A 38 5.01 -15.29 0.81
CA GLY A 38 6.27 -15.64 0.14
C GLY A 38 7.14 -14.41 -0.08
N ILE A 39 8.30 -14.61 -0.71
CA ILE A 39 9.17 -13.51 -1.17
C ILE A 39 8.79 -13.17 -2.59
N TYR A 40 8.52 -11.89 -2.82
CA TYR A 40 8.12 -11.36 -4.13
C TYR A 40 9.02 -10.19 -4.52
N LYS A 41 9.25 -10.05 -5.82
CA LYS A 41 10.01 -8.94 -6.43
C LYS A 41 9.15 -8.31 -7.50
N GLN A 42 9.07 -7.00 -7.48
CA GLN A 42 8.30 -6.18 -8.43
C GLN A 42 8.91 -4.79 -8.50
N THR A 43 8.61 -4.05 -9.54
CA THR A 43 8.83 -2.61 -9.54
C THR A 43 7.68 -1.88 -8.85
N VAL A 44 7.88 -0.64 -8.46
CA VAL A 44 6.81 0.22 -7.91
C VAL A 44 5.68 0.39 -8.93
N ASP A 45 6.00 0.53 -10.22
CA ASP A 45 4.99 0.64 -11.28
C ASP A 45 4.15 -0.63 -11.44
N GLU A 46 4.71 -1.83 -11.24
CA GLU A 46 3.98 -3.09 -11.26
C GLU A 46 3.04 -3.27 -10.06
N GLN A 47 3.17 -2.44 -9.03
CA GLN A 47 2.25 -2.46 -7.87
C GLN A 47 0.92 -1.78 -8.18
N PHE A 48 0.90 -0.86 -9.13
CA PHE A 48 -0.28 -0.09 -9.48
C PHE A 48 -1.25 -0.92 -10.34
N TYR A 49 -2.51 -0.99 -9.90
CA TYR A 49 -3.59 -1.56 -10.71
C TYR A 49 -4.49 -0.43 -11.23
N PRO A 50 -4.66 -0.30 -12.55
CA PRO A 50 -5.41 0.79 -13.17
C PRO A 50 -6.93 0.55 -13.11
N TYR A 51 -7.52 0.65 -11.93
CA TYR A 51 -8.97 0.62 -11.80
C TYR A 51 -9.63 1.69 -12.67
N ILE A 52 -10.81 1.41 -13.20
CA ILE A 52 -11.58 2.34 -14.05
C ILE A 52 -11.75 3.67 -13.32
N ARG A 53 -12.12 3.63 -12.04
CA ARG A 53 -12.07 4.77 -11.14
C ARG A 53 -10.86 4.65 -10.25
N PRO A 54 -9.95 5.64 -10.23
CA PRO A 54 -8.81 5.66 -9.32
C PRO A 54 -9.24 5.49 -7.87
N GLN A 55 -8.52 4.69 -7.13
CA GLN A 55 -8.74 4.39 -5.72
C GLN A 55 -7.48 3.79 -5.10
N ALA A 56 -7.50 3.49 -3.81
CA ALA A 56 -6.42 2.77 -3.16
C ALA A 56 -6.11 1.46 -3.90
N THR A 57 -4.85 1.21 -4.18
CA THR A 57 -4.36 0.09 -4.98
C THR A 57 -2.97 -0.35 -4.51
N GLY A 58 -2.54 -1.54 -4.89
CA GLY A 58 -1.18 -2.03 -4.71
C GLY A 58 -0.82 -2.53 -3.31
N THR A 59 -1.70 -2.43 -2.32
CA THR A 59 -1.42 -2.85 -0.95
C THR A 59 -1.09 -4.33 -0.85
N LYS A 60 -0.07 -4.68 -0.07
CA LYS A 60 0.28 -6.05 0.32
C LYS A 60 0.04 -6.24 1.82
N SER A 61 -0.51 -7.36 2.22
CA SER A 61 -0.78 -7.67 3.63
C SER A 61 0.18 -8.69 4.22
N ASP A 62 0.16 -8.81 5.55
CA ASP A 62 0.99 -9.72 6.33
C ASP A 62 2.49 -9.59 5.99
N VAL A 63 2.91 -8.34 5.69
CA VAL A 63 4.30 -8.01 5.34
C VAL A 63 5.12 -7.94 6.63
N THR A 64 6.22 -8.67 6.67
CA THR A 64 7.13 -8.67 7.84
C THR A 64 8.42 -7.92 7.58
N TRP A 65 8.83 -7.83 6.32
CA TRP A 65 9.89 -6.93 5.88
C TRP A 65 9.65 -6.47 4.43
N TRP A 66 10.16 -5.29 4.13
CA TRP A 66 10.05 -4.63 2.83
C TRP A 66 11.36 -3.96 2.47
N ARG A 67 11.91 -4.30 1.34
CA ARG A 67 13.10 -3.70 0.76
C ARG A 67 12.70 -2.84 -0.43
N LEU A 68 13.19 -1.61 -0.46
CA LEU A 68 12.99 -0.69 -1.57
C LEU A 68 14.34 -0.10 -1.94
N THR A 69 14.77 -0.30 -3.18
CA THR A 69 16.10 0.11 -3.67
C THR A 69 16.01 0.77 -5.03
N ASP A 70 17.06 1.50 -5.39
CA ASP A 70 17.33 1.93 -6.75
C ASP A 70 17.90 0.79 -7.60
N GLY A 71 18.16 1.07 -8.88
CA GLY A 71 18.76 0.12 -9.81
C GLY A 71 20.20 -0.33 -9.46
N ASN A 72 20.88 0.38 -8.55
CA ASN A 72 22.23 0.04 -8.05
C ASN A 72 22.19 -0.76 -6.74
N GLY A 73 21.00 -0.98 -6.19
CA GLY A 73 20.81 -1.70 -4.95
C GLY A 73 20.90 -0.84 -3.68
N PHE A 74 21.10 0.46 -3.81
CA PHE A 74 21.06 1.40 -2.69
C PHE A 74 19.62 1.71 -2.30
N GLY A 75 19.32 1.74 -1.00
CA GLY A 75 17.95 2.02 -0.55
C GLY A 75 17.71 1.73 0.93
N ILE A 76 16.54 1.22 1.24
CA ILE A 76 16.11 0.93 2.62
C ILE A 76 15.53 -0.47 2.75
N LEU A 77 15.73 -1.05 3.94
CA LEU A 77 15.02 -2.21 4.44
C LEU A 77 14.16 -1.78 5.63
N VAL A 78 12.85 -1.97 5.51
CA VAL A 78 11.89 -1.82 6.62
C VAL A 78 11.60 -3.20 7.19
N LYS A 79 11.71 -3.34 8.50
CA LYS A 79 11.51 -4.62 9.22
C LYS A 79 10.98 -4.39 10.64
N ASP A 80 10.75 -5.48 11.36
CA ASP A 80 10.25 -5.49 12.74
C ASP A 80 8.89 -4.77 12.85
N MET A 81 8.05 -4.89 11.81
CA MET A 81 6.74 -4.24 11.70
C MET A 81 5.56 -5.19 11.93
N GLY A 82 5.83 -6.39 12.45
CA GLY A 82 4.79 -7.40 12.68
C GLY A 82 4.22 -7.93 11.35
N ASN A 83 2.90 -7.91 11.22
CA ASN A 83 2.17 -8.26 10.00
C ASN A 83 1.53 -6.99 9.42
N ALA A 84 2.35 -6.11 8.88
CA ALA A 84 1.94 -4.82 8.35
C ALA A 84 1.23 -4.92 6.99
N TYR A 85 0.58 -3.83 6.63
CA TYR A 85 0.12 -3.55 5.28
C TYR A 85 1.08 -2.55 4.65
N VAL A 86 1.58 -2.85 3.46
CA VAL A 86 2.56 -2.00 2.79
C VAL A 86 2.11 -1.70 1.37
N THR A 87 2.23 -0.44 0.99
CA THR A 87 1.91 0.05 -0.36
C THR A 87 3.05 0.93 -0.84
N ALA A 88 3.58 0.68 -2.04
CA ALA A 88 4.57 1.53 -2.69
C ALA A 88 4.06 1.94 -4.06
N LEU A 89 3.90 3.24 -4.31
CA LEU A 89 3.34 3.76 -5.56
C LEU A 89 4.05 5.04 -6.01
N HIS A 90 4.11 5.25 -7.33
CA HIS A 90 4.45 6.54 -7.93
C HIS A 90 3.24 7.48 -8.02
N TYR A 91 2.23 7.28 -7.19
CA TYR A 91 1.05 8.16 -7.10
C TYR A 91 0.87 8.63 -5.67
N ASP A 92 0.49 9.89 -5.52
CA ASP A 92 0.07 10.43 -4.24
C ASP A 92 -1.33 9.90 -3.87
N GLN A 93 -1.59 9.75 -2.59
CA GLN A 93 -2.89 9.25 -2.11
C GLN A 93 -4.04 10.20 -2.53
N TYR A 94 -3.80 11.51 -2.54
CA TYR A 94 -4.81 12.49 -2.97
C TYR A 94 -5.04 12.46 -4.49
N GLU A 95 -4.04 12.03 -5.27
CA GLU A 95 -4.23 11.82 -6.70
C GLU A 95 -5.11 10.58 -6.97
N LEU A 96 -5.01 9.54 -6.11
CA LEU A 96 -5.83 8.34 -6.20
C LEU A 96 -7.27 8.56 -5.70
N ASP A 97 -7.47 9.42 -4.69
CA ASP A 97 -8.78 9.69 -4.12
C ASP A 97 -8.91 11.19 -3.79
N GLU A 98 -9.72 11.89 -4.55
CA GLU A 98 -10.00 13.32 -4.41
C GLU A 98 -10.99 13.63 -3.29
N GLY A 99 -11.35 12.65 -2.46
CA GLY A 99 -12.35 12.83 -1.40
C GLY A 99 -13.74 13.16 -1.96
N ASP A 100 -14.37 14.19 -1.41
CA ASP A 100 -15.73 14.57 -1.79
C ASP A 100 -15.85 15.19 -3.19
N ALA A 101 -14.76 15.71 -3.75
CA ALA A 101 -14.76 16.31 -5.09
C ALA A 101 -15.08 15.28 -6.18
N LYS A 102 -14.70 14.02 -5.97
CA LYS A 102 -15.05 12.86 -6.81
C LYS A 102 -15.02 13.15 -8.31
N GLY A 103 -13.93 13.72 -8.80
CA GLY A 103 -13.74 13.93 -10.24
C GLY A 103 -13.98 12.63 -11.02
N GLN A 104 -14.45 12.74 -12.25
CA GLN A 104 -14.67 11.58 -13.13
C GLN A 104 -13.38 11.20 -13.88
N ARG A 105 -12.22 11.28 -13.20
CA ARG A 105 -10.94 10.92 -13.77
C ARG A 105 -10.79 9.41 -13.93
N HIS A 106 -10.03 9.02 -14.95
CA HIS A 106 -9.63 7.66 -15.20
C HIS A 106 -8.11 7.50 -15.01
N SER A 107 -7.65 6.27 -14.83
CA SER A 107 -6.24 5.98 -14.56
C SER A 107 -5.24 6.66 -15.51
N PRO A 108 -5.48 6.77 -16.84
CA PRO A 108 -4.58 7.48 -17.75
C PRO A 108 -4.48 9.00 -17.52
N GLU A 109 -5.43 9.59 -16.81
CA GLU A 109 -5.47 11.03 -16.52
C GLU A 109 -4.75 11.38 -15.22
N MET A 110 -4.31 10.37 -14.47
CA MET A 110 -3.61 10.55 -13.21
C MET A 110 -2.16 10.96 -13.43
N ARG A 111 -1.66 11.83 -12.56
CA ARG A 111 -0.28 12.30 -12.59
C ARG A 111 0.59 11.51 -11.62
N LYS A 112 1.70 10.98 -12.14
CA LYS A 112 2.71 10.38 -11.27
C LYS A 112 3.34 11.44 -10.35
N SER A 113 3.58 11.06 -9.11
CA SER A 113 4.36 11.82 -8.15
C SER A 113 5.82 11.94 -8.60
N GLN A 114 6.52 12.93 -8.09
CA GLN A 114 7.99 13.04 -8.22
C GLN A 114 8.72 12.13 -7.23
N TYR A 115 7.99 11.39 -6.43
CA TYR A 115 8.51 10.53 -5.37
C TYR A 115 7.93 9.13 -5.48
N THR A 116 8.65 8.16 -4.94
CA THR A 116 8.08 6.89 -4.53
C THR A 116 7.41 7.08 -3.18
N ASN A 117 6.08 6.93 -3.13
CA ASN A 117 5.30 7.02 -1.91
C ASN A 117 5.23 5.63 -1.27
N LEU A 118 5.86 5.46 -0.10
CA LEU A 118 5.86 4.24 0.68
C LEU A 118 4.95 4.40 1.91
N MET A 119 3.83 3.70 1.91
CA MET A 119 2.89 3.67 3.02
C MET A 119 3.09 2.41 3.85
N LEU A 120 3.32 2.59 5.15
CA LEU A 120 3.52 1.52 6.12
C LEU A 120 2.39 1.60 7.14
N ASP A 121 1.49 0.63 7.12
CA ASP A 121 0.31 0.63 7.98
C ASP A 121 0.32 -0.56 8.94
N GLY A 122 0.10 -0.27 10.22
CA GLY A 122 -0.17 -1.30 11.24
C GLY A 122 -1.60 -1.85 11.13
N GLU A 123 -2.52 -1.01 10.65
CA GLU A 123 -3.92 -1.40 10.40
C GLU A 123 -4.42 -0.81 9.07
N HIS A 124 -5.21 -1.60 8.37
CA HIS A 124 -5.86 -1.21 7.12
C HIS A 124 -7.30 -1.74 7.10
N ALA A 125 -8.24 -0.92 6.64
CA ALA A 125 -9.63 -1.37 6.47
C ALA A 125 -9.74 -2.31 5.27
N GLY A 126 -10.75 -3.17 5.30
CA GLY A 126 -11.18 -3.90 4.12
C GLY A 126 -11.68 -2.97 3.03
N VAL A 127 -11.65 -3.46 1.79
CA VAL A 127 -12.07 -2.70 0.60
C VAL A 127 -13.39 -3.21 0.00
N SER A 128 -13.90 -4.32 0.52
CA SER A 128 -15.15 -4.94 0.03
C SER A 128 -16.33 -4.53 0.90
N GLY A 129 -17.26 -3.80 0.31
CA GLY A 129 -18.58 -3.58 0.90
C GLY A 129 -19.49 -4.80 0.74
N THR A 130 -20.59 -4.85 1.51
CA THR A 130 -21.61 -5.90 1.39
C THR A 130 -22.52 -5.69 0.18
N ASN A 131 -22.43 -4.57 -0.49
CA ASN A 131 -23.14 -4.23 -1.74
C ASN A 131 -22.39 -3.16 -2.53
N SER A 132 -22.87 -2.86 -3.74
CA SER A 132 -22.28 -1.85 -4.64
C SER A 132 -22.72 -0.41 -4.35
N TRP A 133 -23.46 -0.16 -3.29
CA TRP A 133 -24.06 1.14 -2.96
C TRP A 133 -23.33 1.89 -1.84
N GLY A 134 -22.04 1.61 -1.66
CA GLY A 134 -21.20 2.30 -0.68
C GLY A 134 -21.32 1.75 0.75
N ALA A 135 -21.75 0.50 0.91
CA ALA A 135 -21.73 -0.15 2.22
C ALA A 135 -20.29 -0.29 2.73
N TRP A 136 -20.14 -0.07 4.02
CA TRP A 136 -18.86 -0.28 4.71
C TRP A 136 -18.46 -1.76 4.71
N PRO A 137 -17.15 -2.05 4.79
CA PRO A 137 -16.69 -3.41 5.08
C PRO A 137 -17.36 -3.98 6.31
N MET A 138 -17.43 -5.31 6.39
CA MET A 138 -17.92 -5.99 7.59
C MET A 138 -17.10 -5.58 8.82
N GLU A 139 -17.72 -5.59 9.98
CA GLU A 139 -17.16 -5.08 11.24
C GLU A 139 -15.71 -5.56 11.53
N PRO A 140 -15.34 -6.84 11.36
CA PRO A 140 -13.98 -7.32 11.62
C PRO A 140 -12.90 -6.71 10.71
N TYR A 141 -13.29 -6.06 9.62
CA TYR A 141 -12.40 -5.45 8.64
C TYR A 141 -12.42 -3.92 8.67
N ARG A 142 -12.93 -3.33 9.77
CA ARG A 142 -12.95 -1.88 9.98
C ARG A 142 -11.82 -1.46 10.91
N VAL A 143 -11.23 -0.31 10.64
CA VAL A 143 -10.27 0.32 11.55
C VAL A 143 -11.02 1.29 12.46
N HIS A 144 -11.10 0.95 13.74
CA HIS A 144 -11.77 1.77 14.74
C HIS A 144 -10.88 2.89 15.25
N TYR A 145 -11.49 3.95 15.77
CA TYR A 145 -10.78 4.98 16.52
C TYR A 145 -10.42 4.43 17.91
N GLY A 146 -9.33 4.94 18.47
CA GLY A 146 -8.81 4.56 19.77
C GLY A 146 -7.31 4.73 19.86
N ASP A 147 -6.74 4.40 21.00
CA ASP A 147 -5.29 4.38 21.21
C ASP A 147 -4.68 3.25 20.38
N LYS A 148 -3.70 3.62 19.56
CA LYS A 148 -3.02 2.69 18.64
C LYS A 148 -1.51 2.90 18.71
N SER A 149 -0.78 1.81 18.53
CA SER A 149 0.67 1.84 18.39
C SER A 149 1.10 0.99 17.20
N PHE A 150 2.06 1.47 16.46
CA PHE A 150 2.70 0.76 15.37
C PHE A 150 4.20 1.09 15.39
N SER A 151 5.04 0.10 15.32
CA SER A 151 6.49 0.26 15.32
C SER A 151 7.15 -0.51 14.19
N PHE A 152 8.25 0.04 13.69
CA PHE A 152 9.06 -0.58 12.65
C PHE A 152 10.49 -0.04 12.72
N LYS A 153 11.42 -0.70 12.03
CA LYS A 153 12.80 -0.23 11.88
C LYS A 153 13.11 0.03 10.42
N ILE A 154 13.76 1.14 10.13
CA ILE A 154 14.32 1.46 8.81
C ILE A 154 15.84 1.30 8.89
N CYS A 155 16.38 0.47 8.02
CA CYS A 155 17.81 0.23 7.89
C CYS A 155 18.26 0.65 6.48
N PRO A 156 19.30 1.49 6.35
CA PRO A 156 19.87 1.78 5.04
C PRO A 156 20.52 0.52 4.44
N ILE A 157 20.46 0.40 3.12
CA ILE A 157 21.11 -0.64 2.32
C ILE A 157 22.09 0.07 1.37
N LYS A 158 23.28 -0.53 1.26
CA LYS A 158 24.32 -0.13 0.28
C LYS A 158 24.59 -1.27 -0.65
#